data_c0c07e37fa79cc687b1782cb6403d7a8
#
_entry.id   c0c07e37fa79cc687b1782cb6403d7a8
#
_cell.length_a   1.000
_cell.length_b   1.000
_cell.length_c   1.000
_cell.angle_alpha   90.00
_cell.angle_beta   90.00
_cell.angle_gamma   90.00
#
_symmetry.space_group_name_H-M   'P 1'
#
loop_
_entity.id
_entity.type
_entity.pdbx_description
1 polymer ?
#
loop_
_entity_poly.entity_id
_entity_poly.type
_entity_poly.pdbx_seq_one_letter_code
_entity_poly.pdbx_strand_id
1 'polypeptide(L)'
;GLDPDPNKMPVSDVFEFCKLIIDYTEVFTAAYKPNMGFFEAFGLEGLKSLEKVIDHIKSNYPDVLIIGDAKRGDIAPTSSKYAYAMFEIWDFDAVTVNAFSGFDSIEPFLKYTDRGVFVWCKSSNPDAYQLQDLVIKGTADRKIFQIIAEYCVSWNNEGNLGLVVGAT
;
A
#
# COMPACT_ATOMS: atom_id res chain seq x y z
N GLY A 1 -5.76 0.91 9.51
CA GLY A 1 -6.33 0.78 8.16
C GLY A 1 -7.64 1.53 8.03
N LEU A 2 -7.86 2.13 6.87
CA LEU A 2 -9.15 2.74 6.51
C LEU A 2 -9.77 1.90 5.39
N ASP A 3 -10.68 1.01 5.79
CA ASP A 3 -11.34 0.03 4.93
C ASP A 3 -12.86 0.21 5.04
N PRO A 4 -13.46 1.23 4.36
CA PRO A 4 -14.88 1.54 4.46
C PRO A 4 -15.73 0.43 3.85
N ASP A 5 -16.34 -0.39 4.70
CA ASP A 5 -17.25 -1.49 4.32
C ASP A 5 -18.69 -1.07 4.60
N PRO A 6 -19.57 -0.96 3.57
CA PRO A 6 -20.95 -0.54 3.75
C PRO A 6 -21.73 -1.36 4.77
N ASN A 7 -21.35 -2.64 4.95
CA ASN A 7 -22.02 -3.53 5.90
C ASN A 7 -21.60 -3.29 7.36
N LYS A 8 -20.54 -2.50 7.58
CA LYS A 8 -19.97 -2.23 8.92
C LYS A 8 -19.97 -0.75 9.28
N MET A 9 -20.26 0.13 8.32
CA MET A 9 -20.30 1.56 8.57
C MET A 9 -21.60 1.96 9.29
N PRO A 10 -21.55 2.68 10.41
CA PRO A 10 -22.73 3.21 11.09
C PRO A 10 -23.36 4.42 10.36
N VAL A 11 -22.63 5.00 9.39
CA VAL A 11 -23.05 6.12 8.55
C VAL A 11 -22.84 5.73 7.08
N SER A 12 -23.69 6.21 6.19
CA SER A 12 -23.65 5.84 4.77
C SER A 12 -22.59 6.59 3.95
N ASP A 13 -22.14 7.74 4.44
CA ASP A 13 -21.12 8.54 3.77
C ASP A 13 -19.72 8.03 4.11
N VAL A 14 -18.94 7.68 3.09
CA VAL A 14 -17.59 7.10 3.21
C VAL A 14 -16.61 8.09 3.83
N PHE A 15 -16.68 9.36 3.46
CA PHE A 15 -15.82 10.38 4.01
C PHE A 15 -16.12 10.62 5.50
N GLU A 16 -17.39 10.81 5.86
CA GLU A 16 -17.79 11.01 7.26
C GLU A 16 -17.40 9.83 8.15
N PHE A 17 -17.54 8.60 7.64
CA PHE A 17 -17.07 7.41 8.36
C PHE A 17 -15.57 7.45 8.62
N CYS A 18 -14.76 7.67 7.58
CA CYS A 18 -13.30 7.72 7.73
C CYS A 18 -12.87 8.89 8.61
N LYS A 19 -13.52 10.07 8.45
CA LYS A 19 -13.26 11.25 9.27
C LYS A 19 -13.47 10.99 10.76
N LEU A 20 -14.57 10.35 11.13
CA LEU A 20 -14.83 9.97 12.52
C LEU A 20 -13.72 9.08 13.08
N ILE A 21 -13.29 8.06 12.33
CA ILE A 21 -12.19 7.18 12.76
C ILE A 21 -10.91 7.98 12.96
N ILE A 22 -10.57 8.84 12.02
CA ILE A 22 -9.36 9.66 12.05
C ILE A 22 -9.37 10.55 13.28
N ASP A 23 -10.42 11.36 13.45
CA ASP A 23 -10.53 12.35 14.54
C ASP A 23 -10.49 11.70 15.94
N TYR A 24 -10.96 10.45 16.08
CA TYR A 24 -10.92 9.73 17.36
C TYR A 24 -9.63 8.95 17.61
N THR A 25 -8.80 8.71 16.58
CA THR A 25 -7.62 7.86 16.73
C THR A 25 -6.30 8.58 16.44
N GLU A 26 -6.32 9.81 15.96
CA GLU A 26 -5.13 10.53 15.48
C GLU A 26 -4.02 10.61 16.54
N VAL A 27 -4.37 10.87 17.80
CA VAL A 27 -3.41 10.99 18.92
C VAL A 27 -2.59 9.71 19.17
N PHE A 28 -3.04 8.56 18.65
CA PHE A 28 -2.39 7.26 18.78
C PHE A 28 -1.83 6.74 17.45
N THR A 29 -1.93 7.54 16.37
CA THR A 29 -1.68 7.06 15.02
C THR A 29 -0.43 7.69 14.43
N ALA A 30 0.53 6.86 14.01
CA ALA A 30 1.70 7.30 13.25
C ALA A 30 1.41 7.39 11.75
N ALA A 31 0.50 6.55 11.24
CA ALA A 31 0.12 6.55 9.83
C ALA A 31 -1.29 6.01 9.62
N TYR A 32 -2.05 6.60 8.71
CA TYR A 32 -3.28 6.02 8.17
C TYR A 32 -2.99 5.30 6.86
N LYS A 33 -3.65 4.16 6.66
CA LYS A 33 -3.50 3.36 5.45
C LYS A 33 -4.86 3.12 4.77
N PRO A 34 -5.33 4.05 3.92
CA PRO A 34 -6.53 3.85 3.11
C PRO A 34 -6.30 2.72 2.10
N ASN A 35 -7.25 1.79 2.05
CA ASN A 35 -7.22 0.68 1.12
C ASN A 35 -7.94 1.06 -0.18
N MET A 36 -7.18 1.23 -1.26
CA MET A 36 -7.70 1.65 -2.56
C MET A 36 -8.88 0.82 -3.04
N GLY A 37 -8.84 -0.51 -2.84
CA GLY A 37 -9.92 -1.39 -3.29
C GLY A 37 -11.28 -1.09 -2.64
N PHE A 38 -11.29 -0.66 -1.38
CA PHE A 38 -12.54 -0.27 -0.71
C PHE A 38 -13.09 1.05 -1.26
N PHE A 39 -12.23 2.03 -1.55
CA PHE A 39 -12.68 3.30 -2.15
C PHE A 39 -13.07 3.13 -3.61
N GLU A 40 -12.31 2.38 -4.40
CA GLU A 40 -12.60 2.07 -5.81
C GLU A 40 -13.96 1.36 -5.97
N ALA A 41 -14.37 0.54 -4.99
CA ALA A 41 -15.65 -0.17 -5.01
C ALA A 41 -16.88 0.77 -5.00
N PHE A 42 -16.73 2.01 -4.54
CA PHE A 42 -17.76 3.04 -4.61
C PHE A 42 -17.69 3.88 -5.91
N GLY A 43 -16.84 3.49 -6.88
CA GLY A 43 -16.66 4.24 -8.13
C GLY A 43 -16.11 5.65 -7.91
N LEU A 44 -16.54 6.60 -8.72
CA LEU A 44 -16.06 7.98 -8.65
C LEU A 44 -16.36 8.65 -7.30
N GLU A 45 -17.46 8.36 -6.67
CA GLU A 45 -17.81 8.94 -5.36
C GLU A 45 -16.88 8.42 -4.26
N GLY A 46 -16.45 7.17 -4.33
CA GLY A 46 -15.43 6.63 -3.43
C GLY A 46 -14.07 7.31 -3.62
N LEU A 47 -13.67 7.55 -4.86
CA LEU A 47 -12.42 8.27 -5.16
C LEU A 47 -12.46 9.72 -4.67
N LYS A 48 -13.59 10.43 -4.83
CA LYS A 48 -13.79 11.76 -4.23
C LYS A 48 -13.76 11.73 -2.71
N SER A 49 -14.29 10.66 -2.11
CA SER A 49 -14.22 10.49 -0.66
C SER A 49 -12.78 10.24 -0.19
N LEU A 50 -11.99 9.48 -0.95
CA LEU A 50 -10.56 9.30 -0.69
C LEU A 50 -9.80 10.62 -0.74
N GLU A 51 -10.04 11.45 -1.77
CA GLU A 51 -9.45 12.79 -1.88
C GLU A 51 -9.74 13.62 -0.62
N LYS A 52 -11.01 13.70 -0.20
CA LYS A 52 -11.40 14.40 1.03
C LYS A 52 -10.73 13.84 2.29
N VAL A 53 -10.56 12.52 2.38
CA VAL A 53 -9.87 11.86 3.50
C VAL A 53 -8.41 12.27 3.54
N ILE A 54 -7.71 12.27 2.41
CA ILE A 54 -6.32 12.71 2.30
C ILE A 54 -6.19 14.19 2.71
N ASP A 55 -7.04 15.06 2.15
CA ASP A 55 -7.07 16.48 2.47
C ASP A 55 -7.34 16.74 3.96
N HIS A 56 -8.26 15.96 4.56
CA HIS A 56 -8.59 16.08 5.97
C HIS A 56 -7.39 15.72 6.86
N ILE A 57 -6.68 14.63 6.57
CA ILE A 57 -5.49 14.22 7.31
C ILE A 57 -4.41 15.30 7.18
N LYS A 58 -4.06 15.69 5.95
CA LYS A 58 -2.97 16.65 5.69
C LYS A 58 -3.23 18.03 6.28
N SER A 59 -4.48 18.48 6.28
CA SER A 59 -4.85 19.80 6.78
C SER A 59 -4.93 19.88 8.31
N ASN A 60 -5.33 18.80 8.97
CA ASN A 60 -5.57 18.80 10.42
C ASN A 60 -4.49 18.05 11.21
N TYR A 61 -3.82 17.08 10.59
CA TYR A 61 -2.85 16.18 11.23
C TYR A 61 -1.59 16.02 10.36
N PRO A 62 -0.85 17.10 10.06
CA PRO A 62 0.25 17.10 9.07
C PRO A 62 1.43 16.19 9.43
N ASP A 63 1.57 15.79 10.70
CA ASP A 63 2.62 14.88 11.17
C ASP A 63 2.24 13.40 11.01
N VAL A 64 0.99 13.09 10.60
CA VAL A 64 0.50 11.72 10.42
C VAL A 64 0.66 11.32 8.96
N LEU A 65 1.42 10.26 8.72
CA LEU A 65 1.70 9.77 7.37
C LEU A 65 0.48 9.09 6.73
N ILE A 66 0.43 9.10 5.40
CA ILE A 66 -0.63 8.43 4.63
C ILE A 66 0.01 7.37 3.73
N ILE A 67 -0.37 6.10 3.93
CA ILE A 67 0.12 4.97 3.14
C ILE A 67 -0.98 4.51 2.19
N GLY A 68 -0.81 4.69 0.89
CA GLY A 68 -1.74 4.18 -0.12
C GLY A 68 -1.65 2.65 -0.23
N ASP A 69 -2.66 1.91 0.28
CA ASP A 69 -2.69 0.45 0.13
C ASP A 69 -3.24 0.05 -1.24
N ALA A 70 -2.38 0.14 -2.26
CA ALA A 70 -2.74 0.01 -3.68
C ALA A 70 -2.27 -1.28 -4.34
N LYS A 71 -1.19 -1.89 -3.83
CA LYS A 71 -0.56 -3.12 -4.34
C LYS A 71 -0.34 -3.09 -5.86
N ARG A 72 0.08 -1.92 -6.40
CA ARG A 72 0.32 -1.72 -7.83
C ARG A 72 1.64 -2.37 -8.26
N GLY A 73 1.71 -2.78 -9.51
CA GLY A 73 2.90 -3.34 -10.14
C GLY A 73 2.54 -3.88 -11.52
N ASP A 74 3.30 -3.49 -12.53
CA ASP A 74 3.05 -3.81 -13.94
C ASP A 74 4.37 -3.66 -14.70
N ILE A 75 4.37 -3.73 -16.03
CA ILE A 75 5.52 -3.36 -16.86
C ILE A 75 5.94 -1.91 -16.59
N ALA A 76 7.22 -1.61 -16.75
CA ALA A 76 7.81 -0.32 -16.36
C ALA A 76 7.06 0.95 -16.82
N PRO A 77 6.54 1.06 -18.07
CA PRO A 77 5.77 2.24 -18.49
C PRO A 77 4.47 2.43 -17.69
N THR A 78 3.74 1.35 -17.41
CA THR A 78 2.50 1.38 -16.62
C THR A 78 2.82 1.67 -15.15
N SER A 79 3.84 1.03 -14.59
CA SER A 79 4.29 1.27 -13.21
C SER A 79 4.72 2.73 -13.00
N SER A 80 5.34 3.37 -14.01
CA SER A 80 5.67 4.80 -13.96
C SER A 80 4.42 5.67 -13.85
N LYS A 81 3.31 5.30 -14.52
CA LYS A 81 2.02 6.01 -14.38
C LYS A 81 1.37 5.76 -13.04
N TYR A 82 1.47 4.55 -12.51
CA TYR A 82 1.00 4.27 -11.16
C TYR A 82 1.80 5.02 -10.10
N ALA A 83 3.13 5.07 -10.20
CA ALA A 83 3.97 5.82 -9.27
C ALA A 83 3.61 7.31 -9.27
N TYR A 84 3.46 7.91 -10.46
CA TYR A 84 3.01 9.29 -10.61
C TYR A 84 1.63 9.51 -9.97
N ALA A 85 0.67 8.63 -10.23
CA ALA A 85 -0.67 8.75 -9.67
C ALA A 85 -0.65 8.66 -8.13
N MET A 86 0.14 7.74 -7.55
CA MET A 86 0.21 7.56 -6.10
C MET A 86 0.92 8.72 -5.40
N PHE A 87 2.02 9.21 -5.95
CA PHE A 87 2.85 10.20 -5.27
C PHE A 87 2.57 11.65 -5.67
N GLU A 88 2.19 11.91 -6.94
CA GLU A 88 1.95 13.27 -7.43
C GLU A 88 0.47 13.66 -7.41
N ILE A 89 -0.45 12.71 -7.64
CA ILE A 89 -1.90 13.01 -7.70
C ILE A 89 -2.54 12.77 -6.32
N TRP A 90 -2.36 11.57 -5.74
CA TRP A 90 -2.89 11.25 -4.41
C TRP A 90 -2.02 11.77 -3.28
N ASP A 91 -0.76 12.13 -3.57
CA ASP A 91 0.21 12.65 -2.61
C ASP A 91 0.35 11.77 -1.35
N PHE A 92 0.43 10.44 -1.54
CA PHE A 92 0.73 9.51 -0.47
C PHE A 92 2.20 9.62 -0.05
N ASP A 93 2.48 9.48 1.25
CA ASP A 93 3.84 9.43 1.79
C ASP A 93 4.50 8.08 1.53
N ALA A 94 3.70 7.02 1.43
CA ALA A 94 4.16 5.69 1.07
C ALA A 94 3.06 4.91 0.35
N VAL A 95 3.46 3.85 -0.38
CA VAL A 95 2.50 2.98 -1.10
C VAL A 95 2.87 1.51 -0.98
N THR A 96 1.88 0.63 -1.08
CA THR A 96 2.11 -0.80 -1.24
C THR A 96 2.19 -1.17 -2.72
N VAL A 97 3.17 -2.01 -3.07
CA VAL A 97 3.42 -2.45 -4.46
C VAL A 97 3.56 -3.96 -4.55
N ASN A 98 3.42 -4.50 -5.76
CA ASN A 98 3.54 -5.91 -6.07
C ASN A 98 4.73 -6.14 -7.01
N ALA A 99 5.74 -6.86 -6.53
CA ALA A 99 6.97 -7.16 -7.27
C ALA A 99 6.92 -8.51 -8.01
N PHE A 100 5.75 -9.12 -8.18
CA PHE A 100 5.63 -10.43 -8.84
C PHE A 100 6.22 -10.43 -10.27
N SER A 101 6.12 -9.30 -10.98
CA SER A 101 6.67 -9.15 -12.34
C SER A 101 8.17 -8.82 -12.39
N GLY A 102 8.84 -8.70 -11.25
CA GLY A 102 10.27 -8.39 -11.17
C GLY A 102 10.57 -6.94 -10.76
N PHE A 103 11.87 -6.60 -10.75
CA PHE A 103 12.35 -5.30 -10.27
C PHE A 103 11.78 -4.12 -11.05
N ASP A 104 11.68 -4.22 -12.36
CA ASP A 104 11.17 -3.16 -13.24
C ASP A 104 9.70 -2.78 -12.95
N SER A 105 8.96 -3.66 -12.29
CA SER A 105 7.59 -3.38 -11.85
C SER A 105 7.52 -2.41 -10.66
N ILE A 106 8.58 -2.31 -9.87
CA ILE A 106 8.63 -1.46 -8.67
C ILE A 106 9.68 -0.34 -8.77
N GLU A 107 10.69 -0.46 -9.64
CA GLU A 107 11.73 0.56 -9.84
C GLU A 107 11.18 1.99 -10.04
N PRO A 108 10.09 2.21 -10.81
CA PRO A 108 9.54 3.56 -10.97
C PRO A 108 9.07 4.21 -9.67
N PHE A 109 8.61 3.41 -8.70
CA PHE A 109 8.22 3.91 -7.39
C PHE A 109 9.44 4.26 -6.54
N LEU A 110 10.52 3.47 -6.61
CA LEU A 110 11.75 3.70 -5.84
C LEU A 110 12.50 4.97 -6.25
N LYS A 111 12.23 5.51 -7.44
CA LYS A 111 12.79 6.79 -7.91
C LYS A 111 12.30 8.00 -7.10
N TYR A 112 11.21 7.86 -6.38
CA TYR A 112 10.73 8.84 -5.41
C TYR A 112 11.42 8.57 -4.06
N THR A 113 12.65 9.06 -3.92
CA THR A 113 13.52 8.72 -2.77
C THR A 113 13.06 9.30 -1.44
N ASP A 114 12.18 10.28 -1.47
CA ASP A 114 11.49 10.90 -0.34
C ASP A 114 10.17 10.21 0.04
N ARG A 115 9.78 9.15 -0.69
CA ARG A 115 8.54 8.38 -0.49
C ARG A 115 8.83 6.93 -0.13
N GLY A 116 8.00 6.36 0.74
CA GLY A 116 8.12 4.96 1.15
C GLY A 116 7.48 3.99 0.13
N VAL A 117 8.11 2.85 -0.10
CA VAL A 117 7.60 1.79 -0.97
C VAL A 117 7.57 0.47 -0.18
N PHE A 118 6.40 -0.14 -0.03
CA PHE A 118 6.25 -1.41 0.68
C PHE A 118 5.89 -2.53 -0.30
N VAL A 119 6.79 -3.47 -0.52
CA VAL A 119 6.53 -4.65 -1.36
C VAL A 119 5.66 -5.65 -0.61
N TRP A 120 4.58 -6.08 -1.25
CA TRP A 120 3.74 -7.18 -0.77
C TRP A 120 4.51 -8.49 -0.88
N CYS A 121 5.19 -8.87 0.22
CA CYS A 121 6.13 -9.99 0.28
C CYS A 121 5.44 -11.28 0.74
N LYS A 122 4.78 -11.24 1.90
CA LYS A 122 4.02 -12.38 2.44
C LYS A 122 2.61 -11.95 2.80
N SER A 123 1.64 -12.59 2.18
CA SER A 123 0.22 -12.29 2.41
C SER A 123 -0.33 -13.02 3.64
N SER A 124 -1.31 -12.42 4.30
CA SER A 124 -2.15 -13.06 5.33
C SER A 124 -3.31 -13.88 4.74
N ASN A 125 -3.45 -13.95 3.42
CA ASN A 125 -4.49 -14.76 2.77
C ASN A 125 -4.32 -16.23 3.15
N PRO A 126 -5.40 -16.96 3.51
CA PRO A 126 -5.34 -18.38 3.85
C PRO A 126 -4.65 -19.24 2.78
N ASP A 127 -4.85 -18.91 1.50
CA ASP A 127 -4.31 -19.65 0.37
C ASP A 127 -2.94 -19.14 -0.12
N ALA A 128 -2.32 -18.19 0.58
CA ALA A 128 -1.02 -17.64 0.20
C ALA A 128 0.07 -18.73 0.09
N TYR A 129 -0.05 -19.80 0.86
CA TYR A 129 0.89 -20.93 0.86
C TYR A 129 0.99 -21.63 -0.51
N GLN A 130 -0.07 -21.62 -1.31
CA GLN A 130 -0.11 -22.27 -2.64
C GLN A 130 0.95 -21.72 -3.59
N LEU A 131 1.34 -20.45 -3.42
CA LEU A 131 2.37 -19.81 -4.22
C LEU A 131 3.57 -19.38 -3.36
N GLN A 132 3.32 -18.63 -2.29
CA GLN A 132 4.39 -17.96 -1.55
C GLN A 132 5.24 -18.91 -0.72
N ASP A 133 4.70 -20.07 -0.32
CA ASP A 133 5.41 -21.09 0.45
C ASP A 133 6.03 -22.19 -0.42
N LEU A 134 5.94 -22.09 -1.74
CA LEU A 134 6.66 -23.00 -2.64
C LEU A 134 8.15 -22.87 -2.42
N VAL A 135 8.83 -24.02 -2.34
CA VAL A 135 10.29 -24.12 -2.14
C VAL A 135 10.97 -24.22 -3.49
N ILE A 136 11.93 -23.34 -3.75
CA ILE A 136 12.77 -23.36 -4.94
C ILE A 136 14.02 -24.16 -4.62
N LYS A 137 14.16 -25.32 -5.28
CA LYS A 137 15.35 -26.20 -5.16
C LYS A 137 16.60 -25.52 -5.73
N GLY A 138 17.73 -25.75 -5.05
CA GLY A 138 19.02 -25.19 -5.48
C GLY A 138 19.32 -23.77 -4.99
N THR A 139 18.37 -23.14 -4.29
CA THR A 139 18.54 -21.83 -3.63
C THR A 139 18.59 -21.99 -2.11
N ALA A 140 19.27 -23.00 -1.58
CA ALA A 140 19.24 -23.42 -0.18
C ALA A 140 17.80 -23.73 0.33
N ASP A 141 16.94 -24.29 -0.55
CA ASP A 141 15.55 -24.69 -0.27
C ASP A 141 14.69 -23.57 0.34
N ARG A 142 14.84 -22.35 -0.21
CA ARG A 142 14.09 -21.18 0.26
C ARG A 142 12.71 -21.09 -0.40
N LYS A 143 11.75 -20.57 0.37
CA LYS A 143 10.41 -20.25 -0.09
C LYS A 143 10.39 -18.99 -0.97
N ILE A 144 9.40 -18.87 -1.85
CA ILE A 144 9.27 -17.71 -2.77
C ILE A 144 9.28 -16.39 -1.98
N PHE A 145 8.51 -16.28 -0.89
CA PHE A 145 8.47 -15.03 -0.13
C PHE A 145 9.84 -14.66 0.49
N GLN A 146 10.65 -15.64 0.87
CA GLN A 146 12.00 -15.38 1.39
C GLN A 146 12.92 -14.83 0.29
N ILE A 147 12.80 -15.38 -0.94
CA ILE A 147 13.56 -14.88 -2.08
C ILE A 147 13.13 -13.46 -2.45
N ILE A 148 11.82 -13.15 -2.42
CA ILE A 148 11.33 -11.78 -2.61
C ILE A 148 11.94 -10.84 -1.56
N ALA A 149 11.95 -11.24 -0.29
CA ALA A 149 12.54 -10.43 0.77
C ALA A 149 14.03 -10.15 0.53
N GLU A 150 14.80 -11.14 0.10
CA GLU A 150 16.23 -10.98 -0.22
C GLU A 150 16.45 -10.04 -1.42
N TYR A 151 15.65 -10.17 -2.46
CA TYR A 151 15.69 -9.22 -3.58
C TYR A 151 15.38 -7.79 -3.11
N CYS A 152 14.37 -7.62 -2.26
CA CYS A 152 14.05 -6.29 -1.72
C CYS A 152 15.22 -5.68 -0.92
N VAL A 153 15.99 -6.48 -0.20
CA VAL A 153 17.23 -6.02 0.45
C VAL A 153 18.24 -5.52 -0.60
N SER A 154 18.43 -6.28 -1.68
CA SER A 154 19.37 -5.91 -2.74
C SER A 154 18.92 -4.70 -3.59
N TRP A 155 17.62 -4.44 -3.66
CA TRP A 155 17.03 -3.31 -4.40
C TRP A 155 16.94 -2.01 -3.57
N ASN A 156 17.12 -2.10 -2.26
CA ASN A 156 16.93 -0.98 -1.33
C ASN A 156 18.17 -0.08 -1.25
N ASN A 157 18.61 0.46 -2.37
CA ASN A 157 19.79 1.32 -2.44
C ASN A 157 19.59 2.67 -1.75
N GLU A 158 18.37 3.23 -1.83
CA GLU A 158 18.01 4.54 -1.29
C GLU A 158 17.42 4.48 0.13
N GLY A 159 17.20 3.28 0.69
CA GLY A 159 16.66 3.10 2.03
C GLY A 159 15.14 3.33 2.15
N ASN A 160 14.42 3.43 1.03
CA ASN A 160 12.99 3.74 0.98
C ASN A 160 12.09 2.50 0.71
N LEU A 161 12.67 1.28 0.70
CA LEU A 161 11.95 0.04 0.44
C LEU A 161 11.71 -0.75 1.73
N GLY A 162 10.46 -1.05 2.02
CA GLY A 162 10.02 -1.91 3.10
C GLY A 162 9.23 -3.13 2.60
N LEU A 163 8.75 -3.96 3.52
CA LEU A 163 7.99 -5.16 3.21
C LEU A 163 6.63 -5.17 3.93
N VAL A 164 5.61 -5.67 3.24
CA VAL A 164 4.37 -6.11 3.89
C VAL A 164 4.49 -7.60 4.16
N VAL A 165 4.44 -7.96 5.44
CA VAL A 165 4.49 -9.35 5.91
C VAL A 165 3.27 -9.62 6.78
N GLY A 166 2.40 -10.51 6.34
CA GLY A 166 1.22 -10.92 7.09
C GLY A 166 1.61 -11.71 8.34
N ALA A 167 1.00 -11.33 9.47
CA ALA A 167 1.04 -12.14 10.68
C ALA A 167 0.13 -13.35 10.51
N THR A 168 0.63 -14.56 10.71
CA THR A 168 -0.12 -15.83 10.70
C THR A 168 0.12 -16.56 12.01
#